data_9d28e14a49dfab78adb7395ae99754a3
#
_entry.id   9d28e14a49dfab78adb7395ae99754a3
#
_cell.length_a   1.000
_cell.length_b   1.000
_cell.length_c   1.000
_cell.angle_alpha   90.00
_cell.angle_beta   90.00
_cell.angle_gamma   90.00
#
_symmetry.space_group_name_H-M   'P 1'
#
loop_
_entity.id
_entity.type
_entity.pdbx_description
1 polymer ?
#
loop_
_entity_poly.entity_id
_entity_poly.type
_entity_poly.pdbx_seq_one_letter_code
_entity_poly.pdbx_strand_id
1 'polypeptide(L)'
;MSDEQADARWSVAEWHGKRLIDRGGEKIGRLEDVYVDVETDEPQFGTVREGRLRHHLTFVPLGGITIGPDGLQVSVTRAQVRSAPGIEMRGEELGQADESTLYHHFELNYTPPTTPSGRRLARR
;
A
#
# COMPACT_ATOMS: atom_id res chain seq x y z
N MET A 1 12.55 -18.73 14.17
CA MET A 1 12.88 -17.54 14.89
C MET A 1 12.08 -16.37 14.43
N SER A 2 11.61 -15.61 15.38
CA SER A 2 10.75 -14.47 15.14
C SER A 2 11.47 -13.26 14.54
N ASP A 3 12.79 -13.32 14.42
CA ASP A 3 13.58 -12.17 14.01
C ASP A 3 13.27 -11.70 12.60
N GLU A 4 13.02 -12.61 11.69
CA GLU A 4 12.71 -12.24 10.32
C GLU A 4 11.39 -11.49 10.22
N GLN A 5 10.38 -11.91 10.98
CA GLN A 5 9.10 -11.21 11.00
C GLN A 5 9.20 -9.87 11.70
N ALA A 6 9.96 -9.81 12.77
CA ALA A 6 10.22 -8.57 13.49
C ALA A 6 10.95 -7.58 12.56
N ASP A 7 11.95 -8.07 11.82
CA ASP A 7 12.70 -7.27 10.89
C ASP A 7 11.82 -6.74 9.76
N ALA A 8 10.88 -7.56 9.27
CA ALA A 8 9.96 -7.13 8.23
C ALA A 8 9.08 -5.97 8.71
N ARG A 9 8.61 -6.00 9.95
CA ARG A 9 7.83 -4.92 10.53
C ARG A 9 8.66 -3.66 10.70
N TRP A 10 9.87 -3.79 11.17
CA TRP A 10 10.76 -2.66 11.38
C TRP A 10 11.10 -1.99 10.06
N SER A 11 11.16 -2.77 8.98
CA SER A 11 11.49 -2.26 7.66
C SER A 11 10.44 -1.30 7.10
N VAL A 12 9.22 -1.30 7.62
CA VAL A 12 8.18 -0.38 7.14
C VAL A 12 8.65 1.07 7.23
N ALA A 13 9.30 1.45 8.32
CA ALA A 13 9.83 2.81 8.46
C ALA A 13 10.94 3.08 7.44
N GLU A 14 11.71 2.06 7.09
CA GLU A 14 12.79 2.18 6.12
C GLU A 14 12.29 2.18 4.68
N TRP A 15 11.07 1.71 4.45
CA TRP A 15 10.51 1.63 3.11
C TRP A 15 10.14 3.00 2.55
N HIS A 16 9.93 3.98 3.40
CA HIS A 16 9.60 5.33 2.96
C HIS A 16 10.69 5.90 2.06
N GLY A 17 10.29 6.40 0.91
CA GLY A 17 11.21 6.94 -0.09
C GLY A 17 11.86 5.90 -0.98
N LYS A 18 11.66 4.62 -0.71
CA LYS A 18 12.21 3.55 -1.53
C LYS A 18 11.45 3.44 -2.85
N ARG A 19 12.16 2.99 -3.87
CA ARG A 19 11.56 2.79 -5.18
C ARG A 19 10.69 1.54 -5.18
N LEU A 20 9.49 1.68 -5.74
CA LEU A 20 8.63 0.53 -5.99
C LEU A 20 8.77 0.11 -7.45
N ILE A 21 8.94 -1.18 -7.66
CA ILE A 21 8.94 -1.77 -9.00
C ILE A 21 7.84 -2.82 -9.06
N ASP A 22 7.29 -3.00 -10.25
CA ASP A 22 6.20 -3.92 -10.41
C ASP A 22 6.68 -5.37 -10.56
N ARG A 23 5.74 -6.28 -10.76
CA ARG A 23 6.03 -7.69 -10.90
C ARG A 23 6.99 -7.98 -12.06
N GLY A 24 6.97 -7.18 -13.10
CA GLY A 24 7.83 -7.31 -14.26
C GLY A 24 9.12 -6.50 -14.20
N GLY A 25 9.36 -5.78 -13.11
CA GLY A 25 10.56 -4.96 -12.96
C GLY A 25 10.42 -3.53 -13.44
N GLU A 26 9.21 -3.11 -13.82
CA GLU A 26 8.97 -1.73 -14.25
C GLU A 26 8.80 -0.80 -13.06
N LYS A 27 9.31 0.41 -13.18
CA LYS A 27 9.21 1.40 -12.11
C LYS A 27 7.78 1.88 -11.94
N ILE A 28 7.32 1.89 -10.69
CA ILE A 28 6.01 2.45 -10.35
C ILE A 28 6.19 3.86 -9.79
N GLY A 29 7.10 4.03 -8.85
CA GLY A 29 7.35 5.31 -8.21
C GLY A 29 8.06 5.11 -6.89
N ARG A 30 8.09 6.16 -6.06
CA ARG A 30 8.68 6.06 -4.73
C ARG A 30 7.58 5.94 -3.69
N LEU A 31 7.80 5.04 -2.76
CA LEU A 31 6.84 4.81 -1.68
C LEU A 31 6.81 6.02 -0.77
N GLU A 32 5.64 6.58 -0.58
CA GLU A 32 5.46 7.76 0.25
C GLU A 32 4.94 7.40 1.64
N ASP A 33 3.77 6.76 1.69
CA ASP A 33 3.16 6.34 2.95
C ASP A 33 2.83 4.86 2.90
N VAL A 34 2.77 4.24 4.08
CA VAL A 34 2.38 2.84 4.23
C VAL A 34 1.11 2.78 5.05
N TYR A 35 0.16 1.97 4.58
CA TYR A 35 -1.07 1.70 5.29
C TYR A 35 -1.06 0.27 5.80
N VAL A 36 -1.22 0.11 7.09
CA VAL A 36 -1.20 -1.19 7.74
C VAL A 36 -2.60 -1.60 8.16
N ASP A 37 -2.84 -2.90 8.21
CA ASP A 37 -4.08 -3.45 8.72
C ASP A 37 -4.12 -3.26 10.23
N VAL A 38 -5.18 -2.63 10.75
CA VAL A 38 -5.26 -2.31 12.18
C VAL A 38 -5.43 -3.56 13.05
N GLU A 39 -5.87 -4.66 12.47
CA GLU A 39 -6.06 -5.90 13.21
C GLU A 39 -4.80 -6.77 13.24
N THR A 40 -4.01 -6.75 12.18
CA THR A 40 -2.82 -7.60 12.05
C THR A 40 -1.51 -6.82 12.11
N ASP A 41 -1.57 -5.50 11.96
CA ASP A 41 -0.40 -4.61 11.88
C ASP A 41 0.51 -4.92 10.69
N GLU A 42 -0.02 -5.59 9.69
CA GLU A 42 0.72 -5.91 8.47
C GLU A 42 0.55 -4.82 7.42
N PRO A 43 1.63 -4.48 6.67
CA PRO A 43 1.53 -3.55 5.56
C PRO A 43 0.62 -4.10 4.47
N GLN A 44 -0.39 -3.34 4.07
CA GLN A 44 -1.35 -3.76 3.06
C GLN A 44 -1.26 -2.94 1.80
N PHE A 45 -1.08 -1.62 1.93
CA PHE A 45 -0.99 -0.72 0.80
C PHE A 45 0.07 0.32 1.04
N GLY A 46 0.67 0.78 -0.04
CA GLY A 46 1.53 1.94 -0.02
C GLY A 46 0.97 2.98 -0.97
N THR A 47 1.37 4.22 -0.80
CA THR A 47 1.04 5.29 -1.75
C THR A 47 2.30 5.71 -2.48
N VAL A 48 2.14 6.00 -3.75
CA VAL A 48 3.22 6.56 -4.55
C VAL A 48 2.77 7.90 -5.10
N ARG A 49 3.73 8.81 -5.20
CA ARG A 49 3.49 10.08 -5.85
C ARG A 49 3.71 9.87 -7.34
N GLU A 50 2.67 10.04 -8.11
CA GLU A 50 2.72 9.87 -9.54
C GLU A 50 2.48 11.21 -10.21
N GLY A 51 3.50 11.71 -10.91
CA GLY A 51 3.36 12.89 -11.75
C GLY A 51 3.00 14.16 -11.01
N ARG A 52 2.13 14.94 -11.65
CA ARG A 52 1.77 16.29 -11.21
C ARG A 52 0.47 16.37 -10.43
N LEU A 53 -0.21 15.23 -10.27
CA LEU A 53 -1.52 15.22 -9.62
C LEU A 53 -1.35 15.10 -8.11
N ARG A 54 -1.33 16.24 -7.44
CA ARG A 54 -1.13 16.29 -6.00
C ARG A 54 -2.36 15.89 -5.19
N HIS A 55 -3.51 15.85 -5.85
CA HIS A 55 -4.77 15.58 -5.17
C HIS A 55 -5.14 14.12 -5.14
N HIS A 56 -4.49 13.31 -5.96
CA HIS A 56 -4.77 11.90 -6.05
C HIS A 56 -3.56 11.10 -5.64
N LEU A 57 -3.75 10.26 -4.64
CA LEU A 57 -2.73 9.29 -4.26
C LEU A 57 -2.96 8.01 -5.01
N THR A 58 -1.91 7.45 -5.54
CA THR A 58 -1.96 6.15 -6.18
C THR A 58 -1.61 5.09 -5.16
N PHE A 59 -2.52 4.17 -4.92
CA PHE A 59 -2.33 3.09 -3.95
C PHE A 59 -1.80 1.85 -4.64
N VAL A 60 -0.87 1.18 -3.97
CA VAL A 60 -0.23 -0.04 -4.47
C VAL A 60 -0.31 -1.11 -3.40
N PRO A 61 -0.81 -2.33 -3.70
CA PRO A 61 -0.80 -3.40 -2.72
C PRO A 61 0.62 -3.80 -2.35
N LEU A 62 0.87 -3.97 -1.06
CA LEU A 62 2.18 -4.36 -0.56
C LEU A 62 2.25 -5.82 -0.12
N GLY A 63 1.14 -6.55 -0.18
CA GLY A 63 1.15 -7.98 0.12
C GLY A 63 2.04 -8.72 -0.86
N GLY A 64 2.89 -9.61 -0.33
CA GLY A 64 3.82 -10.36 -1.17
C GLY A 64 5.01 -9.56 -1.66
N ILE A 65 5.28 -8.42 -1.05
CA ILE A 65 6.41 -7.57 -1.44
C ILE A 65 7.74 -8.31 -1.24
N THR A 66 8.66 -8.10 -2.18
CA THR A 66 10.00 -8.66 -2.11
C THR A 66 11.00 -7.50 -2.05
N ILE A 67 11.95 -7.60 -1.13
CA ILE A 67 12.98 -6.58 -0.99
C ILE A 67 14.19 -7.00 -1.82
N GLY A 68 14.60 -6.12 -2.73
CA GLY A 68 15.73 -6.36 -3.61
C GLY A 68 16.67 -5.17 -3.67
N PRO A 69 17.81 -5.33 -4.37
CA PRO A 69 18.80 -4.25 -4.46
C PRO A 69 18.27 -3.03 -5.23
N ASP A 70 17.33 -3.23 -6.12
CA ASP A 70 16.78 -2.15 -6.94
C ASP A 70 15.57 -1.48 -6.32
N GLY A 71 15.09 -1.98 -5.21
CA GLY A 71 13.95 -1.43 -4.51
C GLY A 71 13.00 -2.51 -4.00
N LEU A 72 11.77 -2.12 -3.78
CA LEU A 72 10.73 -3.02 -3.30
C LEU A 72 9.89 -3.47 -4.48
N GLN A 73 9.84 -4.79 -4.70
CA GLN A 73 9.08 -5.35 -5.80
C GLN A 73 7.71 -5.80 -5.32
N VAL A 74 6.68 -5.26 -5.93
CA VAL A 74 5.29 -5.59 -5.58
C VAL A 74 4.77 -6.71 -6.48
N SER A 75 3.66 -7.31 -6.08
CA SER A 75 3.11 -8.49 -6.77
C SER A 75 2.18 -8.14 -7.94
N VAL A 76 1.88 -6.87 -8.13
CA VAL A 76 0.98 -6.41 -9.19
C VAL A 76 1.75 -5.77 -10.32
N THR A 77 1.08 -5.54 -11.44
CA THR A 77 1.69 -4.88 -12.59
C THR A 77 1.48 -3.37 -12.50
N ARG A 78 2.36 -2.63 -13.19
CA ARG A 78 2.22 -1.19 -13.30
C ARG A 78 0.88 -0.81 -13.94
N ALA A 79 0.41 -1.60 -14.89
CA ALA A 79 -0.87 -1.36 -15.53
C ALA A 79 -2.04 -1.46 -14.55
N GLN A 80 -2.00 -2.44 -13.65
CA GLN A 80 -3.01 -2.56 -12.60
C GLN A 80 -3.01 -1.36 -11.67
N VAL A 81 -1.82 -0.88 -11.31
CA VAL A 81 -1.68 0.30 -10.47
C VAL A 81 -2.25 1.54 -11.16
N ARG A 82 -1.92 1.72 -12.43
CA ARG A 82 -2.37 2.88 -13.18
C ARG A 82 -3.88 2.90 -13.42
N SER A 83 -4.49 1.74 -13.51
CA SER A 83 -5.93 1.64 -13.70
C SER A 83 -6.72 1.74 -12.40
N ALA A 84 -6.03 1.78 -11.25
CA ALA A 84 -6.70 1.89 -9.97
C ALA A 84 -7.42 3.24 -9.85
N PRO A 85 -8.57 3.27 -9.19
CA PRO A 85 -9.27 4.53 -8.98
C PRO A 85 -8.43 5.47 -8.14
N GLY A 86 -8.40 6.74 -8.52
CA GLY A 86 -7.74 7.77 -7.73
C GLY A 86 -8.51 7.99 -6.46
N ILE A 87 -7.82 7.98 -5.34
CA ILE A 87 -8.42 8.21 -4.03
C ILE A 87 -8.11 9.64 -3.64
N GLU A 88 -9.15 10.42 -3.46
CA GLU A 88 -8.99 11.78 -2.96
C GLU A 88 -9.00 11.76 -1.45
N MET A 89 -7.84 12.06 -0.87
CA MET A 89 -7.70 12.07 0.57
C MET A 89 -8.27 13.36 1.15
N ARG A 90 -9.17 13.19 2.09
CA ARG A 90 -9.67 14.30 2.91
C ARG A 90 -9.04 14.17 4.28
N GLY A 91 -7.91 14.87 4.45
CA GLY A 91 -7.10 14.71 5.65
C GLY A 91 -6.22 13.47 5.54
N GLU A 92 -6.02 12.80 6.66
CA GLU A 92 -5.11 11.66 6.75
C GLU A 92 -5.84 10.33 6.76
N GLU A 93 -7.13 10.34 6.52
CA GLU A 93 -7.94 9.16 6.70
C GLU A 93 -8.47 8.61 5.40
N LEU A 94 -8.42 7.30 5.30
CA LEU A 94 -9.00 6.55 4.20
C LEU A 94 -10.35 6.01 4.66
N GLY A 95 -11.41 6.36 3.96
CA GLY A 95 -12.76 5.90 4.33
C GLY A 95 -12.97 4.43 4.01
N GLN A 96 -13.95 3.83 4.68
CA GLN A 96 -14.27 2.41 4.47
C GLN A 96 -14.65 2.11 3.02
N ALA A 97 -15.38 3.01 2.38
CA ALA A 97 -15.77 2.84 0.98
C ALA A 97 -14.54 2.81 0.06
N ASP A 98 -13.55 3.66 0.36
CA ASP A 98 -12.32 3.72 -0.42
C ASP A 98 -11.49 2.46 -0.19
N GLU A 99 -11.45 1.96 1.04
CA GLU A 99 -10.78 0.69 1.34
C GLU A 99 -11.37 -0.44 0.51
N SER A 100 -12.70 -0.54 0.53
CA SER A 100 -13.41 -1.57 -0.22
C SER A 100 -13.12 -1.47 -1.72
N THR A 101 -13.11 -0.25 -2.25
CA THR A 101 -12.83 0.00 -3.66
C THR A 101 -11.43 -0.48 -4.03
N LEU A 102 -10.43 -0.17 -3.19
CA LEU A 102 -9.06 -0.58 -3.44
C LEU A 102 -8.90 -2.09 -3.39
N TYR A 103 -9.46 -2.72 -2.37
CA TYR A 103 -9.37 -4.18 -2.25
C TYR A 103 -10.01 -4.85 -3.45
N HIS A 104 -11.18 -4.36 -3.86
CA HIS A 104 -11.90 -4.93 -4.99
C HIS A 104 -11.13 -4.76 -6.30
N HIS A 105 -10.55 -3.57 -6.52
CA HIS A 105 -9.78 -3.31 -7.75
C HIS A 105 -8.61 -4.28 -7.92
N PHE A 106 -7.91 -4.57 -6.83
CA PHE A 106 -6.77 -5.48 -6.86
C PHE A 106 -7.15 -6.93 -6.59
N GLU A 107 -8.44 -7.24 -6.63
CA GLU A 107 -8.96 -8.59 -6.44
C GLU A 107 -8.58 -9.19 -5.09
N LEU A 108 -8.55 -8.34 -4.07
CA LEU A 108 -8.27 -8.75 -2.70
C LEU A 108 -9.57 -8.88 -1.92
N ASN A 109 -9.62 -9.84 -1.02
CA ASN A 109 -10.79 -10.04 -0.16
C ASN A 109 -10.85 -8.95 0.90
N TYR A 110 -11.96 -8.23 0.93
CA TYR A 110 -12.18 -7.20 1.93
C TYR A 110 -13.21 -7.67 2.94
N THR A 111 -12.82 -7.64 4.21
CA THR A 111 -13.73 -7.92 5.31
C THR A 111 -13.80 -6.66 6.15
N PRO A 112 -14.99 -6.08 6.34
CA PRO A 112 -15.12 -4.90 7.21
C PRO A 112 -14.62 -5.23 8.61
N PRO A 113 -13.79 -4.36 9.20
CA PRO A 113 -13.27 -4.61 10.53
C PRO A 113 -14.31 -4.34 11.61
N THR A 114 -14.06 -4.92 12.79
CA THR A 114 -14.90 -4.68 13.94
C THR A 114 -14.37 -3.51 14.79
N THR A 115 -13.60 -2.63 14.19
CA THR A 115 -13.07 -1.46 14.88
C THR A 115 -14.14 -0.38 15.04
N PRO A 116 -14.05 0.47 16.07
CA PRO A 116 -15.02 1.54 16.24
C PRO A 116 -15.09 2.52 15.07
N SER A 117 -13.97 2.73 14.38
CA SER A 117 -13.93 3.63 13.22
C SER A 117 -14.47 2.99 11.95
N GLY A 118 -14.64 1.67 11.91
CA GLY A 118 -15.01 0.95 10.71
C GLY A 118 -13.92 0.91 9.66
N ARG A 119 -12.71 1.35 10.00
CA ARG A 119 -11.58 1.38 9.07
C ARG A 119 -10.61 0.28 9.37
N ARG A 120 -10.17 -0.39 8.30
CA ARG A 120 -9.19 -1.45 8.40
C ARG A 120 -7.76 -0.94 8.28
N LEU A 121 -7.55 0.15 7.55
CA LEU A 121 -6.21 0.65 7.23
C LEU A 121 -5.86 1.89 8.03
N ALA A 122 -4.65 1.90 8.57
CA ALA A 122 -4.10 3.04 9.28
C ALA A 122 -2.74 3.41 8.67
N ARG A 123 -2.51 4.70 8.51
CA ARG A 123 -1.25 5.19 7.97
C ARG A 123 -0.15 5.10 9.03
N ARG A 124 1.01 4.68 8.61
CA ARG A 124 2.20 4.56 9.44
C ARG A 124 3.36 5.34 8.87
#